data_0cf0f675fd21ef4aa203688d286f2df5
#
_entry.id   0cf0f675fd21ef4aa203688d286f2df5
#
_cell.length_a   1.000
_cell.length_b   1.000
_cell.length_c   1.000
_cell.angle_alpha   90.00
_cell.angle_beta   90.00
_cell.angle_gamma   90.00
#
_symmetry.space_group_name_H-M   'P 1'
#
loop_
_entity.id
_entity.type
_entity.pdbx_description
1 polymer ?
#
loop_
_entity_poly.entity_id
_entity_poly.type
_entity_poly.pdbx_seq_one_letter_code
_entity_poly.pdbx_strand_id
1 'polypeptide(L)'
;MASEWTGVDRRAKDYAQIFGGLLARLDSEVSTIIDRYSGNPLVPMLEYAMGGGKRLRPLVAVLVNESIGPRNASPYPASMIPELLHTISVVHDDIIDEEVARRGRMPFHKVYGVGRSLVLADFAFSIILDITSSYGSDGASLLGPVSRAAMMMAEGEERELELVTNGRATRDEYFEVIGLKTASLFEVAAELGALLSVNPELATIASSFGWHLGMGYQMADDLEDMRGGSKKELVNLVSPRLTEEELLDRMRLECTKATEALGGLPPGHARDGLTALIGFILGSEGEGAPGNGPSAPRASSRGVTGSAE
;
A
#
# COMPACT_ATOMS: atom_id res chain seq x y z
N MET A 1 12.32 26.15 -9.26
CA MET A 1 12.58 25.11 -8.24
C MET A 1 11.68 25.25 -6.98
N ALA A 2 10.47 25.77 -7.12
CA ALA A 2 9.53 25.92 -5.98
C ALA A 2 8.11 25.37 -6.26
N SER A 3 7.86 24.73 -7.43
CA SER A 3 6.53 24.25 -7.86
C SER A 3 6.33 22.73 -7.77
N GLU A 4 7.39 21.94 -7.58
CA GLU A 4 7.30 20.46 -7.58
C GLU A 4 6.90 19.87 -6.21
N TRP A 5 7.02 20.65 -5.13
CA TRP A 5 6.70 20.16 -3.77
C TRP A 5 5.23 20.35 -3.35
N THR A 6 4.43 21.07 -4.11
CA THR A 6 3.04 21.38 -3.73
C THR A 6 2.06 20.23 -3.93
N GLY A 7 2.28 19.34 -4.88
CA GLY A 7 1.38 18.21 -5.17
C GLY A 7 1.48 17.07 -4.14
N VAL A 8 2.71 16.69 -3.77
CA VAL A 8 2.95 15.62 -2.76
C VAL A 8 2.43 16.05 -1.38
N ASP A 9 2.66 17.32 -0.99
CA ASP A 9 2.21 17.87 0.28
C ASP A 9 0.66 17.95 0.35
N ARG A 10 0.00 18.26 -0.76
CA ARG A 10 -1.46 18.29 -0.84
C ARG A 10 -2.07 16.90 -0.68
N ARG A 11 -1.57 15.89 -1.40
CA ARG A 11 -2.06 14.50 -1.29
C ARG A 11 -1.89 13.92 0.12
N ALA A 12 -0.74 14.16 0.73
CA ALA A 12 -0.50 13.74 2.10
C ALA A 12 -1.47 14.39 3.10
N LYS A 13 -1.83 15.67 2.89
CA LYS A 13 -2.84 16.38 3.69
C LYS A 13 -4.23 15.83 3.46
N ASP A 14 -4.63 15.59 2.21
CA ASP A 14 -5.94 15.04 1.87
C ASP A 14 -6.10 13.63 2.47
N TYR A 15 -5.07 12.77 2.36
CA TYR A 15 -5.03 11.46 2.99
C TYR A 15 -5.17 11.53 4.51
N ALA A 16 -4.40 12.39 5.17
CA ALA A 16 -4.47 12.59 6.62
C ALA A 16 -5.83 13.19 7.05
N GLN A 17 -6.43 14.04 6.24
CA GLN A 17 -7.75 14.61 6.51
C GLN A 17 -8.85 13.57 6.43
N ILE A 18 -8.82 12.66 5.44
CA ILE A 18 -9.84 11.62 5.25
C ILE A 18 -9.69 10.53 6.32
N PHE A 19 -8.48 10.07 6.59
CA PHE A 19 -8.22 8.87 7.39
C PHE A 19 -7.61 9.15 8.77
N GLY A 20 -7.38 10.41 9.17
CA GLY A 20 -6.60 10.77 10.35
C GLY A 20 -7.04 10.07 11.64
N GLY A 21 -8.35 9.92 11.87
CA GLY A 21 -8.87 9.21 13.03
C GLY A 21 -8.54 7.71 13.04
N LEU A 22 -8.66 7.05 11.87
CA LEU A 22 -8.30 5.64 11.73
C LEU A 22 -6.78 5.44 11.82
N LEU A 23 -6.00 6.32 11.19
CA LEU A 23 -4.54 6.27 11.25
C LEU A 23 -4.02 6.42 12.67
N ALA A 24 -4.56 7.35 13.46
CA ALA A 24 -4.20 7.51 14.87
C ALA A 24 -4.51 6.24 15.69
N ARG A 25 -5.62 5.56 15.38
CA ARG A 25 -5.96 4.30 16.03
C ARG A 25 -5.04 3.15 15.60
N LEU A 26 -4.64 3.10 14.33
CA LEU A 26 -3.66 2.13 13.83
C LEU A 26 -2.28 2.34 14.45
N ASP A 27 -1.84 3.59 14.61
CA ASP A 27 -0.58 3.89 15.30
C ASP A 27 -0.65 3.53 16.79
N SER A 28 -1.82 3.71 17.44
CA SER A 28 -2.05 3.20 18.80
C SER A 28 -1.97 1.68 18.87
N GLU A 29 -2.40 0.94 17.84
CA GLU A 29 -2.27 -0.50 17.80
C GLU A 29 -0.80 -0.94 17.68
N VAL A 30 0.02 -0.22 16.90
CA VAL A 30 1.48 -0.42 16.89
C VAL A 30 2.05 -0.26 18.30
N SER A 31 1.66 0.80 19.02
CA SER A 31 2.09 1.03 20.41
C SER A 31 1.64 -0.12 21.33
N THR A 32 0.43 -0.64 21.15
CA THR A 32 -0.09 -1.79 21.89
C THR A 32 0.76 -3.04 21.69
N ILE A 33 1.19 -3.31 20.44
CA ILE A 33 2.10 -4.43 20.14
C ILE A 33 3.45 -4.20 20.82
N ILE A 34 4.03 -3.02 20.73
CA ILE A 34 5.30 -2.66 21.35
C ILE A 34 5.22 -2.88 22.89
N ASP A 35 4.17 -2.38 23.53
CA ASP A 35 3.96 -2.49 24.98
C ASP A 35 3.78 -3.94 25.42
N ARG A 36 3.05 -4.75 24.65
CA ARG A 36 2.80 -6.19 24.93
C ARG A 36 4.09 -6.99 25.06
N TYR A 37 5.11 -6.64 24.29
CA TYR A 37 6.40 -7.34 24.30
C TYR A 37 7.53 -6.52 24.94
N SER A 38 7.21 -5.47 25.70
CA SER A 38 8.17 -4.47 26.20
C SER A 38 9.39 -5.02 26.96
N GLY A 39 9.31 -6.25 27.52
CA GLY A 39 10.45 -6.92 28.14
C GLY A 39 11.44 -7.59 27.19
N ASN A 40 11.13 -7.65 25.88
CA ASN A 40 11.99 -8.31 24.89
C ASN A 40 13.04 -7.34 24.34
N PRO A 41 14.34 -7.71 24.29
CA PRO A 41 15.40 -6.81 23.79
C PRO A 41 15.26 -6.43 22.30
N LEU A 42 14.40 -7.10 21.52
CA LEU A 42 14.13 -6.78 20.11
C LEU A 42 13.06 -5.68 19.94
N VAL A 43 12.31 -5.33 20.98
CA VAL A 43 11.22 -4.34 20.91
C VAL A 43 11.69 -2.97 20.42
N PRO A 44 12.77 -2.36 20.89
CA PRO A 44 13.25 -1.09 20.36
C PRO A 44 13.65 -1.17 18.88
N MET A 45 14.05 -2.34 18.41
CA MET A 45 14.39 -2.59 17.00
C MET A 45 13.12 -2.75 16.16
N LEU A 46 12.10 -3.43 16.69
CA LEU A 46 10.79 -3.53 16.04
C LEU A 46 10.13 -2.16 15.90
N GLU A 47 10.17 -1.35 16.96
CA GLU A 47 9.67 0.03 16.94
C GLU A 47 10.39 0.88 15.87
N TYR A 48 11.73 0.74 15.77
CA TYR A 48 12.49 1.40 14.71
C TYR A 48 12.04 0.93 13.33
N ALA A 49 11.91 -0.37 13.09
CA ALA A 49 11.52 -0.93 11.79
C ALA A 49 10.09 -0.57 11.39
N MET A 50 9.15 -0.58 12.33
CA MET A 50 7.75 -0.19 12.10
C MET A 50 7.52 1.32 12.08
N GLY A 51 8.52 2.13 12.43
CA GLY A 51 8.41 3.57 12.52
C GLY A 51 8.16 4.25 11.18
N GLY A 52 7.11 5.07 11.11
CA GLY A 52 6.69 5.76 9.89
C GLY A 52 5.82 4.87 8.97
N GLY A 53 5.59 5.36 7.74
CA GLY A 53 4.74 4.68 6.78
C GLY A 53 3.31 5.19 6.75
N LYS A 54 2.60 4.89 5.64
CA LYS A 54 1.23 5.36 5.37
C LYS A 54 0.15 4.47 6.01
N ARG A 55 0.50 3.32 6.60
CA ARG A 55 -0.43 2.33 7.18
C ARG A 55 -1.54 1.89 6.22
N LEU A 56 -1.26 1.82 4.92
CA LEU A 56 -2.27 1.50 3.90
C LEU A 56 -2.87 0.11 4.07
N ARG A 57 -2.02 -0.90 4.33
CA ARG A 57 -2.48 -2.29 4.48
C ARG A 57 -3.37 -2.48 5.71
N PRO A 58 -2.98 -2.02 6.90
CA PRO A 58 -3.87 -2.03 8.06
C PRO A 58 -5.18 -1.25 7.84
N LEU A 59 -5.11 -0.11 7.16
CA LEU A 59 -6.27 0.71 6.85
C LEU A 59 -7.26 -0.05 5.94
N VAL A 60 -6.78 -0.74 4.91
CA VAL A 60 -7.60 -1.59 4.03
C VAL A 60 -8.30 -2.68 4.85
N ALA A 61 -7.58 -3.39 5.73
CA ALA A 61 -8.17 -4.44 6.55
C ALA A 61 -9.31 -3.92 7.44
N VAL A 62 -9.10 -2.79 8.10
CA VAL A 62 -10.12 -2.19 8.99
C VAL A 62 -11.31 -1.69 8.19
N LEU A 63 -11.09 -0.97 7.08
CA LEU A 63 -12.19 -0.45 6.25
C LEU A 63 -13.02 -1.56 5.61
N VAL A 64 -12.41 -2.66 5.17
CA VAL A 64 -13.14 -3.83 4.66
C VAL A 64 -14.01 -4.44 5.77
N ASN A 65 -13.45 -4.64 6.96
CA ASN A 65 -14.20 -5.16 8.11
C ASN A 65 -15.38 -4.25 8.47
N GLU A 66 -15.15 -2.94 8.56
CA GLU A 66 -16.20 -1.96 8.89
C GLU A 66 -17.27 -1.87 7.78
N SER A 67 -16.91 -2.02 6.50
CA SER A 67 -17.85 -2.03 5.37
C SER A 67 -18.80 -3.22 5.43
N ILE A 68 -18.29 -4.41 5.75
CA ILE A 68 -19.10 -5.63 5.83
C ILE A 68 -19.89 -5.67 7.15
N GLY A 69 -19.33 -5.10 8.22
CA GLY A 69 -19.86 -5.08 9.57
C GLY A 69 -18.95 -5.86 10.54
N PRO A 70 -18.54 -5.22 11.63
CA PRO A 70 -17.63 -5.84 12.59
C PRO A 70 -18.32 -6.97 13.37
N ARG A 71 -17.58 -8.03 13.70
CA ARG A 71 -17.91 -9.05 14.68
C ARG A 71 -17.53 -8.58 16.10
N ASN A 72 -17.67 -9.50 17.07
CA ASN A 72 -17.24 -9.28 18.45
C ASN A 72 -15.72 -9.13 18.58
N ALA A 73 -14.93 -9.77 17.71
CA ALA A 73 -13.48 -9.67 17.70
C ALA A 73 -13.03 -8.39 16.97
N SER A 74 -12.14 -7.64 17.60
CA SER A 74 -11.56 -6.42 17.00
C SER A 74 -10.71 -6.76 15.77
N PRO A 75 -10.86 -6.08 14.63
CA PRO A 75 -10.01 -6.31 13.46
C PRO A 75 -8.61 -5.70 13.62
N TYR A 76 -8.40 -4.81 14.58
CA TYR A 76 -7.17 -4.01 14.69
C TYR A 76 -5.90 -4.85 14.90
N PRO A 77 -5.84 -5.81 15.84
CA PRO A 77 -4.62 -6.63 15.97
C PRO A 77 -4.31 -7.40 14.68
N ALA A 78 -5.31 -8.02 14.03
CA ALA A 78 -5.10 -8.76 12.78
C ALA A 78 -4.70 -7.83 11.61
N SER A 79 -5.15 -6.57 11.60
CA SER A 79 -4.76 -5.60 10.58
C SER A 79 -3.25 -5.32 10.59
N MET A 80 -2.57 -5.55 11.72
CA MET A 80 -1.12 -5.38 11.82
C MET A 80 -0.33 -6.55 11.19
N ILE A 81 -0.94 -7.69 10.91
CA ILE A 81 -0.26 -8.84 10.30
C ILE A 81 0.35 -8.47 8.94
N PRO A 82 -0.37 -7.92 7.96
CA PRO A 82 0.22 -7.50 6.69
C PRO A 82 1.24 -6.37 6.84
N GLU A 83 1.13 -5.52 7.87
CA GLU A 83 2.13 -4.48 8.15
C GLU A 83 3.43 -5.08 8.73
N LEU A 84 3.32 -6.11 9.58
CA LEU A 84 4.49 -6.85 10.07
C LEU A 84 5.18 -7.61 8.94
N LEU A 85 4.43 -8.30 8.07
CA LEU A 85 4.98 -8.95 6.87
C LEU A 85 5.71 -7.93 5.98
N HIS A 86 5.11 -6.78 5.73
CA HIS A 86 5.73 -5.69 4.98
C HIS A 86 7.00 -5.15 5.69
N THR A 87 6.97 -5.02 7.02
CA THR A 87 8.16 -4.58 7.78
C THR A 87 9.31 -5.57 7.63
N ILE A 88 9.03 -6.88 7.65
CA ILE A 88 10.03 -7.92 7.41
C ILE A 88 10.59 -7.80 5.98
N SER A 89 9.74 -7.67 4.96
CA SER A 89 10.20 -7.55 3.58
C SER A 89 11.12 -6.34 3.40
N VAL A 90 10.72 -5.17 3.90
CA VAL A 90 11.54 -3.94 3.81
C VAL A 90 12.90 -4.11 4.48
N VAL A 91 12.97 -4.80 5.63
CA VAL A 91 14.25 -5.06 6.32
C VAL A 91 15.14 -5.99 5.49
N HIS A 92 14.55 -6.97 4.79
CA HIS A 92 15.28 -7.88 3.90
C HIS A 92 15.71 -7.18 2.61
N ASP A 93 14.80 -6.48 1.95
CA ASP A 93 15.07 -5.71 0.72
C ASP A 93 16.23 -4.71 0.94
N ASP A 94 16.22 -3.97 2.06
CA ASP A 94 17.29 -3.03 2.40
C ASP A 94 18.68 -3.70 2.49
N ILE A 95 18.75 -4.98 2.89
CA ILE A 95 20.00 -5.75 2.93
C ILE A 95 20.39 -6.22 1.53
N ILE A 96 19.44 -6.76 0.78
CA ILE A 96 19.60 -7.33 -0.55
C ILE A 96 20.08 -6.25 -1.53
N ASP A 97 19.43 -5.08 -1.49
CA ASP A 97 19.70 -3.94 -2.36
C ASP A 97 20.89 -3.07 -1.90
N GLU A 98 21.49 -3.43 -0.76
CA GLU A 98 22.57 -2.65 -0.12
C GLU A 98 22.18 -1.18 0.12
N GLU A 99 20.89 -0.92 0.43
CA GLU A 99 20.37 0.42 0.59
C GLU A 99 21.19 1.27 1.58
N VAL A 100 21.34 2.54 1.26
CA VAL A 100 22.09 3.50 2.09
C VAL A 100 21.20 4.49 2.82
N ALA A 101 20.00 4.72 2.31
CA ALA A 101 19.00 5.60 2.91
C ALA A 101 17.59 5.19 2.48
N ARG A 102 16.64 5.15 3.42
CA ARG A 102 15.23 4.89 3.17
C ARG A 102 14.36 5.91 3.89
N ARG A 103 13.52 6.64 3.14
CA ARG A 103 12.61 7.68 3.68
C ARG A 103 13.32 8.71 4.58
N GLY A 104 14.53 9.13 4.21
CA GLY A 104 15.34 10.08 4.97
C GLY A 104 15.95 9.53 6.27
N ARG A 105 15.90 8.22 6.51
CA ARG A 105 16.50 7.52 7.67
C ARG A 105 17.54 6.51 7.20
N MET A 106 18.41 6.07 8.10
CA MET A 106 19.30 4.95 7.83
C MET A 106 18.50 3.64 7.77
N PRO A 107 18.77 2.74 6.80
CA PRO A 107 18.18 1.41 6.76
C PRO A 107 18.48 0.63 8.03
N PHE A 108 17.59 -0.31 8.39
CA PHE A 108 17.71 -1.06 9.64
C PHE A 108 19.08 -1.77 9.78
N HIS A 109 19.55 -2.43 8.72
CA HIS A 109 20.81 -3.17 8.74
C HIS A 109 22.06 -2.27 8.93
N LYS A 110 21.98 -0.98 8.56
CA LYS A 110 23.07 -0.01 8.81
C LYS A 110 23.11 0.42 10.27
N VAL A 111 21.97 0.44 10.97
CA VAL A 111 21.87 0.83 12.37
C VAL A 111 22.20 -0.34 13.30
N TYR A 112 21.64 -1.52 13.04
CA TYR A 112 21.68 -2.66 13.96
C TYR A 112 22.49 -3.84 13.45
N GLY A 113 22.90 -3.85 12.19
CA GLY A 113 23.65 -4.92 11.53
C GLY A 113 22.78 -6.05 10.98
N VAL A 114 23.29 -6.76 9.97
CA VAL A 114 22.60 -7.85 9.26
C VAL A 114 22.12 -8.96 10.21
N GLY A 115 22.95 -9.37 11.18
CA GLY A 115 22.58 -10.43 12.12
C GLY A 115 21.32 -10.11 12.93
N ARG A 116 21.15 -8.85 13.37
CA ARG A 116 19.94 -8.43 14.09
C ARG A 116 18.74 -8.27 13.15
N SER A 117 18.95 -7.98 11.88
CA SER A 117 17.88 -7.94 10.87
C SER A 117 17.22 -9.31 10.72
N LEU A 118 18.02 -10.39 10.65
CA LEU A 118 17.51 -11.76 10.56
C LEU A 118 16.70 -12.15 11.81
N VAL A 119 17.25 -11.87 13.00
CA VAL A 119 16.57 -12.18 14.27
C VAL A 119 15.29 -11.35 14.46
N LEU A 120 15.26 -10.10 13.98
CA LEU A 120 14.06 -9.28 13.99
C LEU A 120 12.94 -9.88 13.12
N ALA A 121 13.28 -10.42 11.95
CA ALA A 121 12.33 -11.09 11.09
C ALA A 121 11.68 -12.30 11.79
N ASP A 122 12.46 -13.14 12.44
CA ASP A 122 11.95 -14.28 13.23
C ASP A 122 11.02 -13.81 14.36
N PHE A 123 11.39 -12.72 15.04
CA PHE A 123 10.57 -12.14 16.11
C PHE A 123 9.26 -11.60 15.57
N ALA A 124 9.27 -10.86 14.46
CA ALA A 124 8.06 -10.34 13.85
C ALA A 124 7.13 -11.47 13.34
N PHE A 125 7.67 -12.55 12.78
CA PHE A 125 6.87 -13.75 12.46
C PHE A 125 6.26 -14.38 13.70
N SER A 126 6.99 -14.43 14.81
CA SER A 126 6.47 -14.95 16.09
C SER A 126 5.29 -14.09 16.60
N ILE A 127 5.37 -12.76 16.45
CA ILE A 127 4.28 -11.84 16.78
C ILE A 127 3.06 -12.10 15.89
N ILE A 128 3.25 -12.31 14.58
CA ILE A 128 2.15 -12.66 13.65
C ILE A 128 1.43 -13.93 14.13
N LEU A 129 2.16 -14.97 14.52
CA LEU A 129 1.59 -16.21 15.04
C LEU A 129 0.84 -15.98 16.37
N ASP A 130 1.40 -15.17 17.27
CA ASP A 130 0.76 -14.84 18.54
C ASP A 130 -0.53 -14.01 18.35
N ILE A 131 -0.52 -12.99 17.47
CA ILE A 131 -1.71 -12.26 17.09
C ILE A 131 -2.76 -13.22 16.52
N THR A 132 -2.38 -14.06 15.56
CA THR A 132 -3.30 -15.00 14.92
C THR A 132 -3.92 -15.96 15.95
N SER A 133 -3.11 -16.51 16.88
CA SER A 133 -3.57 -17.43 17.93
C SER A 133 -4.54 -16.75 18.92
N SER A 134 -4.40 -15.43 19.13
CA SER A 134 -5.24 -14.68 20.07
C SER A 134 -6.72 -14.60 19.64
N TYR A 135 -7.02 -14.90 18.38
CA TYR A 135 -8.40 -14.96 17.86
C TYR A 135 -9.10 -16.31 18.13
N GLY A 136 -8.45 -17.24 18.83
CA GLY A 136 -9.06 -18.53 19.19
C GLY A 136 -9.50 -19.32 17.95
N SER A 137 -10.78 -19.70 17.89
CA SER A 137 -11.33 -20.46 16.76
C SER A 137 -11.26 -19.70 15.42
N ASP A 138 -11.40 -18.39 15.43
CA ASP A 138 -11.32 -17.57 14.22
C ASP A 138 -9.88 -17.50 13.71
N GLY A 139 -8.87 -17.61 14.59
CA GLY A 139 -7.46 -17.61 14.24
C GLY A 139 -7.08 -18.68 13.22
N ALA A 140 -7.71 -19.84 13.27
CA ALA A 140 -7.46 -20.92 12.30
C ALA A 140 -7.80 -20.49 10.85
N SER A 141 -8.84 -19.67 10.68
CA SER A 141 -9.24 -19.16 9.36
C SER A 141 -8.27 -18.11 8.80
N LEU A 142 -7.50 -17.44 9.66
CA LEU A 142 -6.53 -16.42 9.28
C LEU A 142 -5.20 -17.03 8.82
N LEU A 143 -4.82 -18.21 9.33
CA LEU A 143 -3.51 -18.83 9.05
C LEU A 143 -3.28 -19.12 7.57
N GLY A 144 -4.27 -19.62 6.86
CA GLY A 144 -4.16 -19.94 5.43
C GLY A 144 -3.80 -18.71 4.59
N PRO A 145 -4.61 -17.63 4.64
CA PRO A 145 -4.31 -16.38 3.95
C PRO A 145 -2.95 -15.78 4.32
N VAL A 146 -2.61 -15.73 5.61
CA VAL A 146 -1.32 -15.19 6.08
C VAL A 146 -0.14 -16.00 5.55
N SER A 147 -0.23 -17.33 5.61
CA SER A 147 0.82 -18.22 5.08
C SER A 147 0.99 -18.07 3.57
N ARG A 148 -0.14 -18.00 2.82
CA ARG A 148 -0.12 -17.77 1.38
C ARG A 148 0.57 -16.45 1.03
N ALA A 149 0.21 -15.35 1.69
CA ALA A 149 0.82 -14.04 1.45
C ALA A 149 2.33 -14.04 1.75
N ALA A 150 2.76 -14.67 2.85
CA ALA A 150 4.18 -14.79 3.20
C ALA A 150 4.96 -15.61 2.16
N MET A 151 4.39 -16.70 1.65
CA MET A 151 5.01 -17.51 0.59
C MET A 151 5.09 -16.75 -0.72
N MET A 152 4.03 -16.04 -1.13
CA MET A 152 4.01 -15.24 -2.35
C MET A 152 5.04 -14.12 -2.29
N MET A 153 5.14 -13.41 -1.15
CA MET A 153 6.13 -12.35 -0.95
C MET A 153 7.56 -12.89 -1.10
N ALA A 154 7.87 -14.04 -0.50
CA ALA A 154 9.20 -14.67 -0.61
C ALA A 154 9.48 -15.17 -2.03
N GLU A 155 8.49 -15.74 -2.73
CA GLU A 155 8.61 -16.14 -4.12
C GLU A 155 8.84 -14.93 -5.04
N GLY A 156 8.11 -13.85 -4.81
CA GLY A 156 8.28 -12.61 -5.58
C GLY A 156 9.68 -12.00 -5.43
N GLU A 157 10.22 -12.04 -4.22
CA GLU A 157 11.60 -11.59 -3.96
C GLU A 157 12.63 -12.43 -4.69
N GLU A 158 12.53 -13.75 -4.62
CA GLU A 158 13.45 -14.66 -5.34
C GLU A 158 13.38 -14.45 -6.85
N ARG A 159 12.18 -14.30 -7.42
CA ARG A 159 12.02 -14.02 -8.85
C ARG A 159 12.64 -12.68 -9.25
N GLU A 160 12.48 -11.65 -8.44
CA GLU A 160 13.11 -10.35 -8.69
C GLU A 160 14.62 -10.46 -8.69
N LEU A 161 15.21 -11.14 -7.70
CA LEU A 161 16.65 -11.39 -7.63
C LEU A 161 17.18 -12.10 -8.87
N GLU A 162 16.45 -13.10 -9.37
CA GLU A 162 16.80 -13.81 -10.60
C GLU A 162 16.76 -12.86 -11.81
N LEU A 163 15.72 -12.03 -11.96
CA LEU A 163 15.57 -11.08 -13.06
C LEU A 163 16.65 -9.99 -13.01
N VAL A 164 16.94 -9.47 -11.82
CA VAL A 164 18.03 -8.48 -11.62
C VAL A 164 19.38 -9.08 -11.97
N THR A 165 19.65 -10.31 -11.56
CA THR A 165 20.89 -11.04 -11.90
C THR A 165 21.02 -11.25 -13.39
N ASN A 166 19.94 -11.57 -14.08
CA ASN A 166 19.87 -11.76 -15.52
C ASN A 166 19.91 -10.44 -16.31
N GLY A 167 19.70 -9.30 -15.65
CA GLY A 167 19.72 -7.96 -16.23
C GLY A 167 18.57 -7.68 -17.21
N ARG A 168 17.50 -8.45 -17.17
CA ARG A 168 16.32 -8.30 -18.03
C ARG A 168 15.08 -8.93 -17.41
N ALA A 169 13.92 -8.33 -17.70
CA ALA A 169 12.60 -8.89 -17.41
C ALA A 169 11.70 -8.77 -18.63
N THR A 170 10.75 -9.66 -18.79
CA THR A 170 9.59 -9.48 -19.67
C THR A 170 8.51 -8.68 -18.94
N ARG A 171 7.50 -8.21 -19.69
CA ARG A 171 6.35 -7.52 -19.10
C ARG A 171 5.56 -8.43 -18.15
N ASP A 172 5.36 -9.69 -18.55
CA ASP A 172 4.59 -10.64 -17.74
C ASP A 172 5.32 -10.96 -16.43
N GLU A 173 6.64 -11.17 -16.47
CA GLU A 173 7.47 -11.37 -15.28
C GLU A 173 7.44 -10.17 -14.35
N TYR A 174 7.50 -8.94 -14.88
CA TYR A 174 7.36 -7.73 -14.08
C TYR A 174 6.00 -7.70 -13.35
N PHE A 175 4.88 -7.89 -14.07
CA PHE A 175 3.56 -7.88 -13.44
C PHE A 175 3.38 -9.04 -12.45
N GLU A 176 3.99 -10.19 -12.70
CA GLU A 176 4.00 -11.30 -11.76
C GLU A 176 4.73 -10.96 -10.47
N VAL A 177 5.93 -10.38 -10.54
CA VAL A 177 6.73 -10.00 -9.38
C VAL A 177 6.02 -8.96 -8.52
N ILE A 178 5.50 -7.88 -9.12
CA ILE A 178 4.77 -6.87 -8.34
C ILE A 178 3.47 -7.41 -7.73
N GLY A 179 2.83 -8.36 -8.40
CA GLY A 179 1.70 -9.11 -7.85
C GLY A 179 2.08 -9.89 -6.60
N LEU A 180 3.16 -10.67 -6.68
CA LEU A 180 3.65 -11.51 -5.59
C LEU A 180 4.18 -10.68 -4.42
N LYS A 181 5.00 -9.66 -4.65
CA LYS A 181 5.63 -8.84 -3.59
C LYS A 181 4.65 -7.85 -2.95
N THR A 182 3.86 -7.16 -3.75
CA THR A 182 3.07 -6.02 -3.26
C THR A 182 1.57 -6.31 -3.20
N ALA A 183 0.96 -6.81 -4.28
CA ALA A 183 -0.48 -7.00 -4.32
C ALA A 183 -0.94 -8.07 -3.34
N SER A 184 -0.16 -9.14 -3.11
CA SER A 184 -0.45 -10.19 -2.15
C SER A 184 -0.66 -9.67 -0.72
N LEU A 185 0.07 -8.63 -0.31
CA LEU A 185 -0.07 -8.04 1.02
C LEU A 185 -1.32 -7.14 1.16
N PHE A 186 -1.78 -6.51 0.08
CA PHE A 186 -3.07 -5.83 0.06
C PHE A 186 -4.23 -6.82 -0.02
N GLU A 187 -4.06 -7.92 -0.77
CA GLU A 187 -5.00 -9.02 -0.84
C GLU A 187 -5.26 -9.60 0.54
N VAL A 188 -4.21 -10.05 1.25
CA VAL A 188 -4.38 -10.62 2.60
C VAL A 188 -4.93 -9.60 3.58
N ALA A 189 -4.57 -8.31 3.49
CA ALA A 189 -5.14 -7.28 4.33
C ALA A 189 -6.67 -7.20 4.19
N ALA A 190 -7.17 -7.15 2.97
CA ALA A 190 -8.60 -7.12 2.68
C ALA A 190 -9.30 -8.44 3.09
N GLU A 191 -8.68 -9.59 2.82
CA GLU A 191 -9.19 -10.91 3.18
C GLU A 191 -9.34 -11.06 4.70
N LEU A 192 -8.33 -10.67 5.48
CA LEU A 192 -8.40 -10.72 6.95
C LEU A 192 -9.52 -9.82 7.49
N GLY A 193 -9.69 -8.62 6.91
CA GLY A 193 -10.80 -7.73 7.26
C GLY A 193 -12.16 -8.39 7.07
N ALA A 194 -12.37 -9.08 5.95
CA ALA A 194 -13.61 -9.79 5.65
C ALA A 194 -13.81 -11.02 6.54
N LEU A 195 -12.77 -11.83 6.76
CA LEU A 195 -12.84 -13.03 7.60
C LEU A 195 -13.25 -12.72 9.05
N LEU A 196 -12.88 -11.55 9.56
CA LEU A 196 -13.25 -11.08 10.90
C LEU A 196 -14.54 -10.27 10.95
N SER A 197 -15.31 -10.22 9.85
CA SER A 197 -16.60 -9.53 9.75
C SER A 197 -17.79 -10.45 10.05
N VAL A 198 -19.00 -9.87 10.08
CA VAL A 198 -20.24 -10.63 10.24
C VAL A 198 -20.56 -11.52 9.03
N ASN A 199 -19.96 -11.27 7.87
CA ASN A 199 -20.13 -12.07 6.66
C ASN A 199 -18.78 -12.45 6.03
N PRO A 200 -18.06 -13.47 6.56
CA PRO A 200 -16.77 -13.91 6.06
C PRO A 200 -16.83 -14.49 4.64
N GLU A 201 -18.01 -14.81 4.12
CA GLU A 201 -18.20 -15.29 2.74
C GLU A 201 -17.81 -14.24 1.70
N LEU A 202 -17.76 -12.95 2.07
CA LEU A 202 -17.28 -11.87 1.22
C LEU A 202 -15.76 -11.79 1.12
N ALA A 203 -15.01 -12.69 1.78
CA ALA A 203 -13.55 -12.71 1.76
C ALA A 203 -12.97 -12.79 0.34
N THR A 204 -13.57 -13.59 -0.56
CA THR A 204 -13.12 -13.68 -1.96
C THR A 204 -13.27 -12.35 -2.72
N ILE A 205 -14.36 -11.61 -2.47
CA ILE A 205 -14.58 -10.29 -3.07
C ILE A 205 -13.58 -9.28 -2.52
N ALA A 206 -13.40 -9.29 -1.19
CA ALA A 206 -12.44 -8.43 -0.53
C ALA A 206 -11.00 -8.72 -0.98
N SER A 207 -10.63 -10.00 -1.11
CA SER A 207 -9.33 -10.45 -1.64
C SER A 207 -9.09 -9.91 -3.05
N SER A 208 -10.07 -10.05 -3.96
CA SER A 208 -9.99 -9.49 -5.33
C SER A 208 -9.81 -7.97 -5.31
N PHE A 209 -10.55 -7.25 -4.46
CA PHE A 209 -10.35 -5.82 -4.28
C PHE A 209 -8.92 -5.50 -3.83
N GLY A 210 -8.44 -6.18 -2.79
CA GLY A 210 -7.09 -5.97 -2.24
C GLY A 210 -6.00 -6.20 -3.28
N TRP A 211 -6.09 -7.31 -4.03
CA TRP A 211 -5.16 -7.62 -5.12
C TRP A 211 -5.07 -6.50 -6.16
N HIS A 212 -6.22 -6.08 -6.70
CA HIS A 212 -6.25 -5.05 -7.75
C HIS A 212 -5.82 -3.67 -7.21
N LEU A 213 -6.16 -3.34 -5.96
CA LEU A 213 -5.67 -2.13 -5.30
C LEU A 213 -4.15 -2.14 -5.17
N GLY A 214 -3.58 -3.27 -4.74
CA GLY A 214 -2.14 -3.44 -4.56
C GLY A 214 -1.37 -3.38 -5.88
N MET A 215 -1.90 -3.98 -6.96
CA MET A 215 -1.36 -3.86 -8.32
C MET A 215 -1.33 -2.39 -8.77
N GLY A 216 -2.45 -1.69 -8.60
CA GLY A 216 -2.51 -0.26 -8.94
C GLY A 216 -1.55 0.59 -8.12
N TYR A 217 -1.42 0.29 -6.83
CA TYR A 217 -0.51 0.99 -5.93
C TYR A 217 0.95 0.86 -6.34
N GLN A 218 1.42 -0.37 -6.64
CA GLN A 218 2.80 -0.58 -7.06
C GLN A 218 3.10 0.11 -8.39
N MET A 219 2.20 0.01 -9.37
CA MET A 219 2.39 0.69 -10.65
C MET A 219 2.43 2.22 -10.50
N ALA A 220 1.71 2.79 -9.53
CA ALA A 220 1.78 4.22 -9.23
C ALA A 220 3.15 4.61 -8.64
N ASP A 221 3.70 3.80 -7.71
CA ASP A 221 5.04 4.01 -7.17
C ASP A 221 6.11 3.88 -8.30
N ASP A 222 6.01 2.85 -9.15
CA ASP A 222 6.94 2.62 -10.27
C ASP A 222 6.90 3.74 -11.32
N LEU A 223 5.74 4.36 -11.56
CA LEU A 223 5.62 5.54 -12.41
C LEU A 223 6.38 6.76 -11.84
N GLU A 224 6.35 6.94 -10.52
CA GLU A 224 7.13 7.98 -9.85
C GLU A 224 8.64 7.70 -9.99
N ASP A 225 9.07 6.45 -9.84
CA ASP A 225 10.46 6.01 -9.99
C ASP A 225 10.99 6.15 -11.42
N MET A 226 10.17 5.80 -12.43
CA MET A 226 10.51 6.02 -13.84
C MET A 226 10.77 7.50 -14.14
N ARG A 227 9.97 8.40 -13.59
CA ARG A 227 10.10 9.86 -13.73
C ARG A 227 11.29 10.40 -12.94
N GLY A 228 11.59 9.82 -11.77
CA GLY A 228 12.73 10.16 -10.92
C GLY A 228 14.07 9.69 -11.46
N GLY A 229 14.09 8.84 -12.50
CA GLY A 229 15.31 8.35 -13.15
C GLY A 229 16.08 7.30 -12.34
N SER A 230 15.43 6.61 -11.39
CA SER A 230 16.00 5.44 -10.71
C SER A 230 16.36 4.36 -11.74
N LYS A 231 17.59 3.82 -11.67
CA LYS A 231 18.06 2.80 -12.64
C LYS A 231 18.04 1.38 -12.09
N LYS A 232 17.80 1.22 -10.80
CA LYS A 232 17.87 -0.09 -10.12
C LYS A 232 16.53 -0.82 -10.04
N GLU A 233 15.43 -0.13 -10.35
CA GLU A 233 14.12 -0.70 -10.21
C GLU A 233 13.80 -1.73 -11.30
N LEU A 234 13.08 -2.80 -10.95
CA LEU A 234 12.69 -3.89 -11.86
C LEU A 234 12.00 -3.37 -13.13
N VAL A 235 11.15 -2.35 -13.02
CA VAL A 235 10.44 -1.74 -14.17
C VAL A 235 11.40 -1.25 -15.25
N ASN A 236 12.60 -0.86 -14.89
CA ASN A 236 13.64 -0.39 -15.83
C ASN A 236 14.41 -1.53 -16.53
N LEU A 237 14.26 -2.77 -16.07
CA LEU A 237 14.85 -3.97 -16.70
C LEU A 237 13.90 -4.60 -17.73
N VAL A 238 12.65 -4.13 -17.84
CA VAL A 238 11.64 -4.70 -18.78
C VAL A 238 12.07 -4.46 -20.22
N SER A 239 12.09 -5.55 -21.03
CA SER A 239 12.45 -5.51 -22.44
C SER A 239 11.40 -6.29 -23.29
N PRO A 240 10.79 -5.68 -24.36
CA PRO A 240 10.93 -4.27 -24.73
C PRO A 240 10.44 -3.32 -23.64
N ARG A 241 11.07 -2.15 -23.53
CA ARG A 241 10.82 -1.19 -22.46
C ARG A 241 9.33 -0.89 -22.31
N LEU A 242 8.85 -0.99 -21.07
CA LEU A 242 7.52 -0.56 -20.70
C LEU A 242 7.46 0.98 -20.71
N THR A 243 6.49 1.56 -21.44
CA THR A 243 6.33 3.01 -21.48
C THR A 243 5.48 3.50 -20.31
N GLU A 244 5.62 4.78 -19.93
CA GLU A 244 4.76 5.39 -18.91
C GLU A 244 3.28 5.29 -19.27
N GLU A 245 2.92 5.47 -20.55
CA GLU A 245 1.54 5.38 -21.03
C GLU A 245 0.96 3.96 -20.83
N GLU A 246 1.74 2.92 -21.22
CA GLU A 246 1.31 1.53 -21.03
C GLU A 246 1.16 1.16 -19.55
N LEU A 247 2.08 1.63 -18.70
CA LEU A 247 2.01 1.38 -17.27
C LEU A 247 0.82 2.10 -16.64
N LEU A 248 0.57 3.34 -17.07
CA LEU A 248 -0.56 4.15 -16.66
C LEU A 248 -1.90 3.50 -17.04
N ASP A 249 -2.03 3.04 -18.28
CA ASP A 249 -3.24 2.37 -18.76
C ASP A 249 -3.49 1.06 -17.99
N ARG A 250 -2.43 0.32 -17.69
CA ARG A 250 -2.55 -0.90 -16.86
C ARG A 250 -2.96 -0.59 -15.43
N MET A 251 -2.38 0.44 -14.81
CA MET A 251 -2.76 0.92 -13.49
C MET A 251 -4.24 1.31 -13.43
N ARG A 252 -4.73 2.08 -14.42
CA ARG A 252 -6.15 2.45 -14.54
C ARG A 252 -7.06 1.23 -14.65
N LEU A 253 -6.65 0.23 -15.43
CA LEU A 253 -7.38 -1.03 -15.55
C LEU A 253 -7.49 -1.75 -14.20
N GLU A 254 -6.39 -1.84 -13.45
CA GLU A 254 -6.41 -2.48 -12.14
C GLU A 254 -7.26 -1.68 -11.12
N CYS A 255 -7.21 -0.36 -11.13
CA CYS A 255 -8.09 0.49 -10.32
C CYS A 255 -9.57 0.34 -10.69
N THR A 256 -9.88 0.14 -11.98
CA THR A 256 -11.25 -0.16 -12.44
C THR A 256 -11.73 -1.49 -11.88
N LYS A 257 -10.91 -2.54 -11.96
CA LYS A 257 -11.24 -3.86 -11.38
C LYS A 257 -11.40 -3.80 -9.86
N ALA A 258 -10.57 -3.01 -9.16
CA ALA A 258 -10.74 -2.76 -7.72
C ALA A 258 -12.10 -2.11 -7.43
N THR A 259 -12.51 -1.13 -8.24
CA THR A 259 -13.81 -0.46 -8.12
C THR A 259 -14.97 -1.42 -8.37
N GLU A 260 -14.86 -2.29 -9.38
CA GLU A 260 -15.85 -3.32 -9.67
C GLU A 260 -15.99 -4.32 -8.51
N ALA A 261 -14.88 -4.79 -7.94
CA ALA A 261 -14.88 -5.67 -6.77
C ALA A 261 -15.54 -5.01 -5.55
N LEU A 262 -15.29 -3.71 -5.30
CA LEU A 262 -15.97 -2.95 -4.26
C LEU A 262 -17.49 -2.92 -4.41
N GLY A 263 -18.01 -3.03 -5.63
CA GLY A 263 -19.44 -3.14 -5.89
C GLY A 263 -20.09 -4.33 -5.20
N GLY A 264 -19.35 -5.38 -4.88
CA GLY A 264 -19.81 -6.55 -4.15
C GLY A 264 -19.79 -6.41 -2.62
N LEU A 265 -19.20 -5.33 -2.07
CA LEU A 265 -19.23 -5.04 -0.65
C LEU A 265 -20.42 -4.13 -0.29
N PRO A 266 -20.96 -4.22 0.95
CA PRO A 266 -22.04 -3.37 1.38
C PRO A 266 -21.74 -1.87 1.26
N PRO A 267 -22.72 -1.04 0.85
CA PRO A 267 -22.53 0.41 0.75
C PRO A 267 -22.43 1.06 2.13
N GLY A 268 -21.67 2.15 2.24
CA GLY A 268 -21.51 2.92 3.49
C GLY A 268 -20.19 3.65 3.55
N HIS A 269 -19.97 4.43 4.60
CA HIS A 269 -18.79 5.28 4.77
C HIS A 269 -17.46 4.53 4.67
N ALA A 270 -17.40 3.30 5.18
CA ALA A 270 -16.17 2.52 5.08
C ALA A 270 -15.84 2.13 3.63
N ARG A 271 -16.88 1.73 2.82
CA ARG A 271 -16.69 1.49 1.39
C ARG A 271 -16.34 2.78 0.63
N ASP A 272 -16.92 3.92 1.01
CA ASP A 272 -16.55 5.22 0.44
C ASP A 272 -15.08 5.53 0.74
N GLY A 273 -14.59 5.17 1.94
CA GLY A 273 -13.18 5.25 2.29
C GLY A 273 -12.29 4.38 1.40
N LEU A 274 -12.69 3.14 1.12
CA LEU A 274 -11.98 2.26 0.17
C LEU A 274 -11.96 2.84 -1.25
N THR A 275 -13.07 3.46 -1.68
CA THR A 275 -13.12 4.17 -2.97
C THR A 275 -12.16 5.38 -2.98
N ALA A 276 -12.06 6.10 -1.87
CA ALA A 276 -11.11 7.22 -1.75
C ALA A 276 -9.65 6.76 -1.84
N LEU A 277 -9.31 5.54 -1.36
CA LEU A 277 -7.97 4.96 -1.55
C LEU A 277 -7.65 4.70 -3.02
N ILE A 278 -8.60 4.20 -3.81
CA ILE A 278 -8.41 4.07 -5.27
C ILE A 278 -8.17 5.45 -5.89
N GLY A 279 -8.97 6.44 -5.52
CA GLY A 279 -8.80 7.83 -5.98
C GLY A 279 -7.43 8.41 -5.60
N PHE A 280 -6.90 8.05 -4.44
CA PHE A 280 -5.56 8.46 -4.01
C PHE A 280 -4.45 7.87 -4.90
N ILE A 281 -4.59 6.61 -5.35
CA ILE A 281 -3.68 5.98 -6.30
C ILE A 281 -3.77 6.65 -7.67
N LEU A 282 -4.99 6.83 -8.20
CA LEU A 282 -5.23 7.49 -9.49
C LEU A 282 -4.82 8.97 -9.50
N GLY A 283 -4.94 9.66 -8.37
CA GLY A 283 -4.53 11.06 -8.23
C GLY A 283 -3.03 11.29 -8.41
N SER A 284 -2.21 10.24 -8.45
CA SER A 284 -0.81 10.31 -8.87
C SER A 284 -0.63 10.71 -10.34
N GLU A 285 -1.72 10.71 -11.15
CA GLU A 285 -1.74 11.13 -12.57
C GLU A 285 -1.93 12.63 -12.80
N GLY A 286 -2.43 13.39 -11.82
CA GLY A 286 -3.30 14.57 -12.04
C GLY A 286 -2.64 15.93 -12.16
N GLU A 287 -1.34 16.12 -12.45
CA GLU A 287 -0.78 17.47 -12.67
C GLU A 287 -0.07 17.65 -14.02
N GLY A 288 -0.42 16.88 -15.06
CA GLY A 288 0.14 17.01 -16.40
C GLY A 288 -0.83 17.38 -17.52
N ALA A 289 -2.14 17.46 -17.29
CA ALA A 289 -3.12 17.80 -18.34
C ALA A 289 -3.80 19.15 -18.07
N PRO A 290 -3.73 20.13 -19.00
CA PRO A 290 -4.53 21.36 -18.90
C PRO A 290 -6.01 21.00 -19.09
N GLY A 291 -6.81 21.27 -18.06
CA GLY A 291 -8.25 21.04 -18.08
C GLY A 291 -8.94 21.78 -19.21
N ASN A 292 -9.54 21.04 -20.12
CA ASN A 292 -10.59 21.55 -20.99
C ASN A 292 -11.90 21.69 -20.18
N GLY A 293 -12.00 22.79 -19.43
CA GLY A 293 -13.28 23.25 -18.92
C GLY A 293 -14.05 23.97 -20.03
N PRO A 294 -15.40 23.86 -20.10
CA PRO A 294 -16.18 24.54 -21.14
C PRO A 294 -16.03 26.05 -21.01
N SER A 295 -15.60 26.68 -22.10
CA SER A 295 -15.48 28.14 -22.23
C SER A 295 -16.82 28.80 -21.98
N ALA A 296 -16.91 29.61 -20.92
CA ALA A 296 -18.02 30.52 -20.71
C ALA A 296 -18.05 31.56 -21.82
N PRO A 297 -19.25 32.02 -22.32
CA PRO A 297 -19.36 32.95 -23.41
C PRO A 297 -18.87 34.33 -22.98
N ARG A 298 -17.98 34.92 -23.78
CA ARG A 298 -17.51 36.30 -23.62
C ARG A 298 -18.67 37.26 -23.75
N ALA A 299 -18.96 38.05 -22.72
CA ALA A 299 -19.85 39.19 -22.79
C ALA A 299 -19.22 40.26 -23.67
N SER A 300 -19.94 40.64 -24.74
CA SER A 300 -19.59 41.74 -25.64
C SER A 300 -19.76 43.07 -24.91
N SER A 301 -18.68 43.78 -24.63
CA SER A 301 -18.73 45.19 -24.24
C SER A 301 -18.96 46.04 -25.48
N ARG A 302 -20.18 46.51 -25.67
CA ARG A 302 -20.48 47.63 -26.60
C ARG A 302 -19.94 48.93 -25.98
N GLY A 303 -19.14 49.61 -26.78
CA GLY A 303 -18.67 50.94 -26.45
C GLY A 303 -19.80 51.96 -26.40
N VAL A 304 -19.65 52.92 -25.53
CA VAL A 304 -20.36 54.19 -25.57
C VAL A 304 -19.29 55.28 -25.61
N THR A 305 -19.22 55.90 -26.78
CA THR A 305 -18.56 57.20 -27.02
C THR A 305 -19.44 58.29 -26.45
N GLY A 306 -18.91 59.22 -25.73
CA GLY A 306 -19.57 60.42 -25.28
C GLY A 306 -18.55 61.50 -24.98
N SER A 307 -18.50 62.46 -25.83
CA SER A 307 -17.63 63.63 -25.84
C SER A 307 -18.12 64.78 -24.95
N ALA A 308 -17.15 65.69 -24.69
CA ALA A 308 -17.30 67.08 -24.30
C ALA A 308 -17.56 67.41 -22.82
N GLU A 309 -16.80 68.15 -22.17
CA GLU A 309 -16.24 69.53 -22.14
C GLU A 309 -15.16 69.58 -21.04
#